data_9412f20e2b6149a1489ff7a4797dd5e8
#
_entry.id   9412f20e2b6149a1489ff7a4797dd5e8
#
_cell.length_a   1.000
_cell.length_b   1.000
_cell.length_c   1.000
_cell.angle_alpha   90.00
_cell.angle_beta   90.00
_cell.angle_gamma   90.00
#
_symmetry.space_group_name_H-M   'P 1'
#
loop_
_entity.id
_entity.type
_entity.pdbx_description
1 polymer ?
#
loop_
_entity_poly.entity_id
_entity_poly.type
_entity_poly.pdbx_seq_one_letter_code
_entity_poly.pdbx_strand_id
1 'polypeptide(L)'
;NTDMHRAAMLQAFQKNEITEYHIYTKIAAVTPEPGNRDVLMRIAQEELGHYHIWRRHTGQDVEPDRVRIFLYYLAARVLGMTFAVRLMEGVEQRAQTVDQSVFTIIPEIPRILADEESHERDLIALLDEERLKYVGSIVLGLNDALVEFTGTLAGLTFALQNSRIIAVAGLIMGVAASLSMGASEYLSQRSDGSAADPVRASIYTGFTYILTVALLILPFLLIGNPY
;
A
#
# COMPACT_ATOMS: atom_id res chain seq x y z
N ASN A 1 -20.82 -30.74 -15.11
CA ASN A 1 -19.71 -29.76 -14.98
C ASN A 1 -20.17 -28.36 -14.52
N THR A 2 -21.34 -27.88 -14.95
CA THR A 2 -21.84 -26.52 -14.63
C THR A 2 -22.16 -26.34 -13.15
N ASP A 3 -22.78 -27.33 -12.51
CA ASP A 3 -23.14 -27.25 -11.08
C ASP A 3 -21.92 -27.30 -10.15
N MET A 4 -20.91 -28.09 -10.48
CA MET A 4 -19.66 -28.11 -9.73
C MET A 4 -18.88 -26.78 -9.84
N HIS A 5 -18.84 -26.21 -11.03
CA HIS A 5 -18.18 -24.91 -11.25
C HIS A 5 -18.89 -23.80 -10.47
N ARG A 6 -20.21 -23.82 -10.48
CA ARG A 6 -21.05 -22.87 -9.73
C ARG A 6 -20.84 -23.01 -8.20
N ALA A 7 -20.87 -24.24 -7.68
CA ALA A 7 -20.63 -24.48 -6.25
C ALA A 7 -19.25 -23.96 -5.82
N ALA A 8 -18.20 -24.23 -6.60
CA ALA A 8 -16.86 -23.73 -6.34
C ALA A 8 -16.79 -22.18 -6.35
N MET A 9 -17.52 -21.53 -7.26
CA MET A 9 -17.59 -20.08 -7.34
C MET A 9 -18.27 -19.47 -6.10
N LEU A 10 -19.42 -20.02 -5.67
CA LEU A 10 -20.10 -19.54 -4.47
C LEU A 10 -19.25 -19.71 -3.22
N GLN A 11 -18.48 -20.81 -3.11
CA GLN A 11 -17.52 -21.01 -2.02
C GLN A 11 -16.37 -20.02 -2.06
N ALA A 12 -15.91 -19.63 -3.26
CA ALA A 12 -14.87 -18.62 -3.41
C ALA A 12 -15.35 -17.25 -2.94
N PHE A 13 -16.57 -16.84 -3.29
CA PHE A 13 -17.17 -15.62 -2.77
C PHE A 13 -17.30 -15.68 -1.23
N GLN A 14 -17.90 -16.75 -0.71
CA GLN A 14 -18.03 -16.95 0.74
C GLN A 14 -16.69 -16.86 1.46
N LYS A 15 -15.62 -17.46 0.89
CA LYS A 15 -14.27 -17.39 1.44
C LYS A 15 -13.70 -15.97 1.40
N ASN A 16 -14.01 -15.21 0.36
CA ASN A 16 -13.57 -13.82 0.25
C ASN A 16 -14.18 -12.98 1.38
N GLU A 17 -15.50 -13.01 1.56
CA GLU A 17 -16.21 -12.26 2.59
C GLU A 17 -15.68 -12.54 4.01
N ILE A 18 -15.53 -13.80 4.39
CA ILE A 18 -15.00 -14.14 5.73
C ILE A 18 -13.53 -13.71 5.87
N THR A 19 -12.78 -13.72 4.79
CA THR A 19 -11.39 -13.24 4.79
C THR A 19 -11.35 -11.74 4.99
N GLU A 20 -12.19 -10.98 4.29
CA GLU A 20 -12.29 -9.53 4.37
C GLU A 20 -12.82 -9.06 5.73
N TYR A 21 -13.83 -9.74 6.28
CA TYR A 21 -14.24 -9.53 7.67
C TYR A 21 -13.06 -9.54 8.63
N HIS A 22 -12.19 -10.55 8.54
CA HIS A 22 -11.03 -10.66 9.41
C HIS A 22 -9.95 -9.62 9.09
N ILE A 23 -9.77 -9.25 7.84
CA ILE A 23 -8.81 -8.22 7.42
C ILE A 23 -9.24 -6.87 7.99
N TYR A 24 -10.48 -6.42 7.73
CA TYR A 24 -10.98 -5.13 8.21
C TYR A 24 -10.98 -5.06 9.73
N THR A 25 -11.38 -6.13 10.42
CA THR A 25 -11.30 -6.20 11.90
C THR A 25 -9.88 -6.00 12.41
N LYS A 26 -8.88 -6.63 11.77
CA LYS A 26 -7.46 -6.50 12.18
C LYS A 26 -6.87 -5.14 11.81
N ILE A 27 -7.22 -4.59 10.68
CA ILE A 27 -6.80 -3.22 10.29
C ILE A 27 -7.41 -2.21 11.26
N ALA A 28 -8.68 -2.31 11.59
CA ALA A 28 -9.34 -1.46 12.57
C ALA A 28 -8.65 -1.47 13.93
N ALA A 29 -8.21 -2.66 14.39
CA ALA A 29 -7.52 -2.81 15.67
C ALA A 29 -6.18 -2.06 15.76
N VAL A 30 -5.53 -1.77 14.63
CA VAL A 30 -4.26 -1.02 14.56
C VAL A 30 -4.42 0.39 14.03
N THR A 31 -5.65 0.81 13.71
CA THR A 31 -5.96 2.16 13.22
C THR A 31 -6.13 3.11 14.42
N PRO A 32 -5.31 4.17 14.52
CA PRO A 32 -5.35 5.08 15.67
C PRO A 32 -6.62 5.96 15.69
N GLU A 33 -7.05 6.43 14.51
CA GLU A 33 -8.16 7.36 14.36
C GLU A 33 -9.50 6.69 14.65
N PRO A 34 -10.29 7.16 15.64
CA PRO A 34 -11.55 6.51 16.00
C PRO A 34 -12.57 6.47 14.85
N GLY A 35 -12.71 7.57 14.09
CA GLY A 35 -13.65 7.64 12.97
C GLY A 35 -13.32 6.59 11.89
N ASN A 36 -12.06 6.46 11.53
CA ASN A 36 -11.61 5.47 10.55
C ASN A 36 -11.81 4.04 11.08
N ARG A 37 -11.56 3.83 12.37
CA ARG A 37 -11.81 2.53 13.02
C ARG A 37 -13.28 2.13 12.95
N ASP A 38 -14.18 3.07 13.23
CA ASP A 38 -15.62 2.81 13.23
C ASP A 38 -16.12 2.44 11.83
N VAL A 39 -15.63 3.13 10.79
CA VAL A 39 -15.96 2.79 9.40
C VAL A 39 -15.45 1.39 9.03
N LEU A 40 -14.19 1.07 9.34
CA LEU A 40 -13.62 -0.26 9.07
C LEU A 40 -14.37 -1.38 9.81
N MET A 41 -14.79 -1.13 11.06
CA MET A 41 -15.57 -2.10 11.82
C MET A 41 -16.98 -2.27 11.27
N ARG A 42 -17.60 -1.21 10.74
CA ARG A 42 -18.91 -1.28 10.08
C ARG A 42 -18.80 -2.13 8.82
N ILE A 43 -17.84 -1.84 7.94
CA ILE A 43 -17.58 -2.64 6.73
C ILE A 43 -17.35 -4.12 7.12
N ALA A 44 -16.50 -4.38 8.11
CA ALA A 44 -16.30 -5.76 8.58
C ALA A 44 -17.61 -6.47 8.96
N GLN A 45 -18.53 -5.80 9.64
CA GLN A 45 -19.82 -6.42 10.02
C GLN A 45 -20.72 -6.67 8.79
N GLU A 46 -20.66 -5.82 7.78
CA GLU A 46 -21.38 -5.98 6.53
C GLU A 46 -20.83 -7.18 5.75
N GLU A 47 -19.49 -7.36 5.68
CA GLU A 47 -18.84 -8.54 5.08
C GLU A 47 -19.23 -9.85 5.79
N LEU A 48 -19.32 -9.82 7.12
CA LEU A 48 -19.82 -10.96 7.87
C LEU A 48 -21.29 -11.26 7.52
N GLY A 49 -22.09 -10.24 7.25
CA GLY A 49 -23.44 -10.36 6.73
C GLY A 49 -23.50 -11.03 5.36
N HIS A 50 -22.64 -10.61 4.43
CA HIS A 50 -22.48 -11.22 3.10
C HIS A 50 -22.04 -12.69 3.22
N TYR A 51 -21.05 -12.99 4.07
CA TYR A 51 -20.67 -14.37 4.37
C TYR A 51 -21.85 -15.25 4.76
N HIS A 52 -22.75 -14.76 5.64
CA HIS A 52 -23.93 -15.53 6.05
C HIS A 52 -24.94 -15.68 4.93
N ILE A 53 -25.04 -14.75 3.99
CA ILE A 53 -25.85 -14.90 2.78
C ILE A 53 -25.29 -16.05 1.94
N TRP A 54 -24.01 -16.03 1.60
CA TRP A 54 -23.37 -17.08 0.80
C TRP A 54 -23.45 -18.45 1.49
N ARG A 55 -23.26 -18.49 2.82
CA ARG A 55 -23.38 -19.73 3.61
C ARG A 55 -24.76 -20.40 3.47
N ARG A 56 -25.85 -19.60 3.38
CA ARG A 56 -27.18 -20.17 3.16
C ARG A 56 -27.29 -20.86 1.80
N HIS A 57 -26.59 -20.38 0.80
CA HIS A 57 -26.61 -20.96 -0.55
C HIS A 57 -25.61 -22.12 -0.73
N THR A 58 -24.49 -22.11 -0.01
CA THR A 58 -23.49 -23.20 -0.07
C THR A 58 -23.79 -24.34 0.89
N GLY A 59 -24.55 -24.09 1.95
CA GLY A 59 -24.89 -25.06 2.98
C GLY A 59 -23.73 -25.48 3.90
N GLN A 60 -22.59 -24.79 3.84
CA GLN A 60 -21.39 -25.17 4.60
C GLN A 60 -20.59 -23.96 5.08
N ASP A 61 -19.73 -24.17 6.08
CA ASP A 61 -18.77 -23.18 6.52
C ASP A 61 -17.50 -23.23 5.67
N VAL A 62 -16.88 -22.07 5.46
CA VAL A 62 -15.63 -21.95 4.71
C VAL A 62 -14.61 -21.20 5.57
N GLU A 63 -13.41 -21.76 5.68
CA GLU A 63 -12.30 -21.16 6.41
C GLU A 63 -11.72 -19.95 5.66
N PRO A 64 -11.39 -18.86 6.38
CA PRO A 64 -10.78 -17.69 5.79
C PRO A 64 -9.35 -17.96 5.31
N ASP A 65 -8.85 -17.11 4.41
CA ASP A 65 -7.46 -17.12 3.95
C ASP A 65 -6.54 -16.46 4.99
N ARG A 66 -5.94 -17.28 5.84
CA ARG A 66 -5.07 -16.84 6.94
C ARG A 66 -3.81 -16.13 6.44
N VAL A 67 -3.31 -16.45 5.26
CA VAL A 67 -2.11 -15.84 4.67
C VAL A 67 -2.46 -14.42 4.21
N ARG A 68 -3.56 -14.24 3.49
CA ARG A 68 -4.06 -12.90 3.11
C ARG A 68 -4.27 -12.04 4.36
N ILE A 69 -4.97 -12.54 5.36
CA ILE A 69 -5.22 -11.81 6.61
C ILE A 69 -3.91 -11.34 7.26
N PHE A 70 -2.92 -12.22 7.35
CA PHE A 70 -1.63 -11.87 7.94
C PHE A 70 -0.89 -10.81 7.12
N LEU A 71 -0.86 -10.93 5.79
CA LEU A 71 -0.16 -9.98 4.91
C LEU A 71 -0.78 -8.58 4.98
N TYR A 72 -2.11 -8.48 4.93
CA TYR A 72 -2.78 -7.17 5.04
C TYR A 72 -2.65 -6.55 6.43
N TYR A 73 -2.72 -7.37 7.48
CA TYR A 73 -2.44 -6.90 8.84
C TYR A 73 -1.01 -6.36 8.98
N LEU A 74 -0.03 -7.08 8.44
CA LEU A 74 1.38 -6.64 8.45
C LEU A 74 1.55 -5.35 7.65
N ALA A 75 0.95 -5.25 6.48
CA ALA A 75 0.96 -4.04 5.67
C ALA A 75 0.37 -2.84 6.44
N ALA A 76 -0.77 -3.02 7.09
CA ALA A 76 -1.39 -1.97 7.91
C ALA A 76 -0.50 -1.57 9.10
N ARG A 77 0.15 -2.54 9.74
CA ARG A 77 0.99 -2.32 10.91
C ARG A 77 2.29 -1.59 10.59
N VAL A 78 2.90 -1.87 9.41
CA VAL A 78 4.21 -1.34 8.99
C VAL A 78 4.07 -0.10 8.11
N LEU A 79 3.15 -0.13 7.14
CA LEU A 79 2.99 0.92 6.12
C LEU A 79 1.78 1.82 6.39
N GLY A 80 0.95 1.44 7.35
CA GLY A 80 -0.26 2.17 7.74
C GLY A 80 -1.54 1.71 7.04
N MET A 81 -2.67 2.09 7.62
CA MET A 81 -4.02 1.72 7.18
C MET A 81 -4.28 2.10 5.71
N THR A 82 -3.95 3.31 5.31
CA THR A 82 -4.11 3.83 3.94
C THR A 82 -3.46 2.91 2.90
N PHE A 83 -2.24 2.44 3.16
CA PHE A 83 -1.54 1.54 2.25
C PHE A 83 -2.22 0.16 2.16
N ALA A 84 -2.63 -0.40 3.31
CA ALA A 84 -3.30 -1.70 3.34
C ALA A 84 -4.64 -1.68 2.59
N VAL A 85 -5.44 -0.61 2.78
CA VAL A 85 -6.72 -0.41 2.06
C VAL A 85 -6.48 -0.28 0.56
N ARG A 86 -5.52 0.53 0.12
CA ARG A 86 -5.16 0.65 -1.31
C ARG A 86 -4.73 -0.67 -1.94
N LEU A 87 -4.00 -1.48 -1.19
CA LEU A 87 -3.57 -2.80 -1.67
C LEU A 87 -4.78 -3.74 -1.87
N MET A 88 -5.82 -3.62 -1.03
CA MET A 88 -7.06 -4.38 -1.14
C MET A 88 -7.84 -3.98 -2.40
N GLU A 89 -8.09 -2.67 -2.62
CA GLU A 89 -8.80 -2.16 -3.80
C GLU A 89 -8.21 -2.69 -5.12
N GLY A 90 -6.89 -2.74 -5.24
CA GLY A 90 -6.22 -3.22 -6.45
C GLY A 90 -6.46 -4.70 -6.76
N VAL A 91 -6.86 -5.50 -5.78
CA VAL A 91 -7.15 -6.94 -5.92
C VAL A 91 -8.63 -7.19 -6.22
N GLU A 92 -9.53 -6.41 -5.62
CA GLU A 92 -10.99 -6.55 -5.78
C GLU A 92 -11.45 -6.22 -7.20
N GLN A 93 -10.92 -5.18 -7.83
CA GLN A 93 -11.24 -4.83 -9.23
C GLN A 93 -10.96 -5.98 -10.22
N ARG A 94 -10.08 -6.92 -9.88
CA ARG A 94 -9.80 -8.11 -10.71
C ARG A 94 -10.76 -9.27 -10.45
N ALA A 95 -11.45 -9.29 -9.32
CA ALA A 95 -12.35 -10.39 -8.93
C ALA A 95 -13.81 -10.18 -9.36
N GLN A 96 -14.20 -8.97 -9.76
CA GLN A 96 -15.59 -8.57 -10.05
C GLN A 96 -16.16 -9.05 -11.40
N THR A 97 -15.51 -9.94 -12.14
CA THR A 97 -16.15 -10.62 -13.28
C THR A 97 -17.09 -11.73 -12.78
N VAL A 98 -18.17 -11.33 -12.13
CA VAL A 98 -19.25 -12.26 -11.77
C VAL A 98 -20.00 -12.65 -13.04
N ASP A 99 -20.08 -13.94 -13.32
CA ASP A 99 -20.88 -14.47 -14.41
C ASP A 99 -22.36 -14.05 -14.22
N GLN A 100 -22.94 -13.36 -15.21
CA GLN A 100 -24.31 -12.86 -15.18
C GLN A 100 -25.35 -13.95 -14.86
N SER A 101 -25.02 -15.23 -15.09
CA SER A 101 -25.89 -16.37 -14.74
C SER A 101 -26.17 -16.51 -13.25
N VAL A 102 -25.30 -15.98 -12.38
CA VAL A 102 -25.46 -16.04 -10.90
C VAL A 102 -26.44 -14.98 -10.42
N PHE A 103 -26.52 -13.84 -11.11
CA PHE A 103 -27.43 -12.74 -10.76
C PHE A 103 -28.92 -13.14 -10.80
N THR A 104 -29.27 -14.10 -11.63
CA THR A 104 -30.67 -14.57 -11.80
C THR A 104 -31.14 -15.52 -10.70
N ILE A 105 -30.24 -16.02 -9.87
CA ILE A 105 -30.53 -17.15 -8.99
C ILE A 105 -30.49 -16.75 -7.50
N ILE A 106 -29.74 -15.73 -7.16
CA ILE A 106 -29.58 -15.25 -5.79
C ILE A 106 -30.19 -13.86 -5.66
N PRO A 107 -31.36 -13.71 -5.05
CA PRO A 107 -32.07 -12.43 -4.94
C PRO A 107 -31.29 -11.35 -4.19
N GLU A 108 -30.36 -11.74 -3.32
CA GLU A 108 -29.59 -10.85 -2.48
C GLU A 108 -28.39 -10.18 -3.19
N ILE A 109 -27.99 -10.66 -4.37
CA ILE A 109 -26.82 -10.13 -5.11
C ILE A 109 -26.90 -8.62 -5.38
N PRO A 110 -28.03 -8.04 -5.84
CA PRO A 110 -28.08 -6.59 -6.07
C PRO A 110 -27.81 -5.77 -4.80
N ARG A 111 -28.17 -6.30 -3.65
CA ARG A 111 -27.88 -5.67 -2.36
C ARG A 111 -26.38 -5.77 -2.04
N ILE A 112 -25.79 -6.96 -2.16
CA ILE A 112 -24.34 -7.15 -1.93
C ILE A 112 -23.54 -6.20 -2.81
N LEU A 113 -23.86 -6.10 -4.10
CA LEU A 113 -23.17 -5.18 -5.01
C LEU A 113 -23.32 -3.71 -4.62
N ALA A 114 -24.48 -3.31 -4.13
CA ALA A 114 -24.70 -1.94 -3.66
C ALA A 114 -23.90 -1.66 -2.36
N ASP A 115 -23.82 -2.63 -1.47
CA ASP A 115 -23.01 -2.56 -0.25
C ASP A 115 -21.51 -2.46 -0.62
N GLU A 116 -21.00 -3.29 -1.56
CA GLU A 116 -19.62 -3.22 -2.07
C GLU A 116 -19.27 -1.84 -2.67
N GLU A 117 -20.18 -1.28 -3.49
CA GLU A 117 -19.97 0.07 -4.04
C GLU A 117 -19.95 1.14 -2.93
N SER A 118 -20.69 0.93 -1.84
CA SER A 118 -20.64 1.80 -0.67
C SER A 118 -19.34 1.63 0.11
N HIS A 119 -18.86 0.39 0.27
CA HIS A 119 -17.60 0.07 0.92
C HIS A 119 -16.44 0.75 0.17
N GLU A 120 -16.39 0.62 -1.16
CA GLU A 120 -15.36 1.27 -1.98
C GLU A 120 -15.34 2.78 -1.76
N ARG A 121 -16.50 3.45 -1.78
CA ARG A 121 -16.60 4.90 -1.53
C ARG A 121 -16.12 5.28 -0.13
N ASP A 122 -16.52 4.51 0.88
CA ASP A 122 -16.16 4.78 2.26
C ASP A 122 -14.66 4.52 2.50
N LEU A 123 -14.10 3.47 1.90
CA LEU A 123 -12.66 3.19 1.96
C LEU A 123 -11.85 4.27 1.26
N ILE A 124 -12.29 4.76 0.09
CA ILE A 124 -11.66 5.90 -0.60
C ILE A 124 -11.70 7.15 0.29
N ALA A 125 -12.82 7.40 0.99
CA ALA A 125 -12.94 8.53 1.91
C ALA A 125 -12.03 8.40 3.14
N LEU A 126 -11.71 7.16 3.57
CA LEU A 126 -10.75 6.90 4.65
C LEU A 126 -9.31 7.10 4.21
N LEU A 127 -9.04 7.07 2.90
CA LEU A 127 -7.69 7.34 2.40
C LEU A 127 -7.32 8.73 2.86
N ASP A 128 -6.44 8.75 3.87
CA ASP A 128 -5.97 9.99 4.46
C ASP A 128 -5.31 10.82 3.36
N GLU A 129 -6.06 11.77 2.84
CA GLU A 129 -5.55 12.75 1.87
C GLU A 129 -4.27 13.41 2.39
N GLU A 130 -4.10 13.47 3.70
CA GLU A 130 -2.91 14.02 4.32
C GLU A 130 -1.66 13.21 3.96
N ARG A 131 -1.73 11.88 3.96
CA ARG A 131 -0.60 11.03 3.53
C ARG A 131 -0.40 11.04 2.02
N LEU A 132 -1.48 11.09 1.25
CA LEU A 132 -1.40 11.21 -0.22
C LEU A 132 -0.73 12.52 -0.66
N LYS A 133 -0.88 13.60 0.12
CA LYS A 133 -0.19 14.89 -0.12
C LYS A 133 1.33 14.74 -0.15
N TYR A 134 1.90 13.78 0.59
CA TYR A 134 3.35 13.57 0.67
C TYR A 134 3.89 12.51 -0.28
N VAL A 135 3.03 11.77 -1.00
CA VAL A 135 3.48 10.77 -1.99
C VAL A 135 4.34 11.42 -3.06
N GLY A 136 3.97 12.61 -3.54
CA GLY A 136 4.77 13.39 -4.48
C GLY A 136 6.18 13.66 -3.96
N SER A 137 6.29 14.11 -2.71
CA SER A 137 7.56 14.39 -2.04
C SER A 137 8.43 13.14 -1.86
N ILE A 138 7.81 12.00 -1.52
CA ILE A 138 8.50 10.70 -1.42
C ILE A 138 9.02 10.26 -2.79
N VAL A 139 8.18 10.32 -3.82
CA VAL A 139 8.55 9.92 -5.19
C VAL A 139 9.63 10.85 -5.74
N LEU A 140 9.55 12.15 -5.45
CA LEU A 140 10.58 13.12 -5.85
C LEU A 140 11.95 12.73 -5.26
N GLY A 141 12.03 12.52 -3.95
CA GLY A 141 13.28 12.12 -3.28
C GLY A 141 13.82 10.79 -3.79
N LEU A 142 12.95 9.80 -4.00
CA LEU A 142 13.32 8.49 -4.53
C LEU A 142 13.87 8.59 -5.96
N ASN A 143 13.13 9.25 -6.85
CA ASN A 143 13.46 9.32 -8.28
C ASN A 143 14.76 10.08 -8.50
N ASP A 144 14.92 11.21 -7.83
CA ASP A 144 16.11 12.05 -7.94
C ASP A 144 17.35 11.30 -7.44
N ALA A 145 17.27 10.64 -6.28
CA ALA A 145 18.35 9.82 -5.76
C ALA A 145 18.69 8.65 -6.70
N LEU A 146 17.70 7.98 -7.30
CA LEU A 146 17.96 6.87 -8.23
C LEU A 146 18.65 7.34 -9.49
N VAL A 147 18.23 8.43 -10.10
CA VAL A 147 18.75 8.90 -11.38
C VAL A 147 20.11 9.58 -11.19
N GLU A 148 20.15 10.63 -10.36
CA GLU A 148 21.36 11.44 -10.16
C GLU A 148 22.46 10.64 -9.47
N PHE A 149 22.12 9.93 -8.39
CA PHE A 149 23.11 9.26 -7.56
C PHE A 149 23.67 8.00 -8.20
N THR A 150 22.85 7.27 -8.98
CA THR A 150 23.34 6.14 -9.77
C THR A 150 24.38 6.60 -10.81
N GLY A 151 24.12 7.72 -11.51
CA GLY A 151 25.06 8.30 -12.44
C GLY A 151 26.37 8.73 -11.77
N THR A 152 26.27 9.36 -10.61
CA THR A 152 27.42 9.77 -9.78
C THR A 152 28.26 8.58 -9.33
N LEU A 153 27.64 7.53 -8.77
CA LEU A 153 28.36 6.33 -8.33
C LEU A 153 29.02 5.61 -9.50
N ALA A 154 28.35 5.55 -10.66
CA ALA A 154 28.96 4.99 -11.86
C ALA A 154 30.23 5.78 -12.26
N GLY A 155 30.13 7.10 -12.33
CA GLY A 155 31.29 7.97 -12.62
C GLY A 155 32.44 7.80 -11.63
N LEU A 156 32.15 7.78 -10.33
CA LEU A 156 33.16 7.54 -9.28
C LEU A 156 33.79 6.15 -9.39
N THR A 157 33.02 5.13 -9.79
CA THR A 157 33.51 3.75 -9.97
C THR A 157 34.57 3.72 -11.08
N PHE A 158 34.34 4.36 -12.21
CA PHE A 158 35.29 4.45 -13.29
C PHE A 158 36.55 5.28 -12.93
N ALA A 159 36.36 6.35 -12.16
CA ALA A 159 37.44 7.28 -11.84
C ALA A 159 38.36 6.79 -10.70
N LEU A 160 37.79 6.21 -9.64
CA LEU A 160 38.50 5.97 -8.38
C LEU A 160 38.90 4.50 -8.20
N GLN A 161 38.20 3.55 -8.78
CA GLN A 161 38.47 2.09 -8.71
C GLN A 161 38.74 1.56 -7.28
N ASN A 162 38.17 2.23 -6.27
CA ASN A 162 38.32 1.89 -4.86
C ASN A 162 36.96 1.99 -4.15
N SER A 163 36.36 0.83 -3.85
CA SER A 163 35.02 0.73 -3.27
C SER A 163 34.84 1.53 -1.97
N ARG A 164 35.86 1.55 -1.11
CA ARG A 164 35.80 2.27 0.16
C ARG A 164 35.77 3.80 -0.04
N ILE A 165 36.59 4.30 -0.96
CA ILE A 165 36.61 5.75 -1.27
C ILE A 165 35.31 6.16 -1.95
N ILE A 166 34.79 5.32 -2.86
CA ILE A 166 33.50 5.53 -3.53
C ILE A 166 32.35 5.59 -2.50
N ALA A 167 32.33 4.63 -1.55
CA ALA A 167 31.32 4.60 -0.50
C ALA A 167 31.35 5.85 0.38
N VAL A 168 32.54 6.29 0.82
CA VAL A 168 32.70 7.49 1.66
C VAL A 168 32.33 8.75 0.90
N ALA A 169 32.81 8.92 -0.33
CA ALA A 169 32.46 10.05 -1.20
C ALA A 169 30.95 10.08 -1.47
N GLY A 170 30.37 8.93 -1.82
CA GLY A 170 28.95 8.79 -2.02
C GLY A 170 28.11 9.13 -0.78
N LEU A 171 28.54 8.70 0.41
CA LEU A 171 27.85 9.05 1.65
C LEU A 171 27.84 10.56 1.90
N ILE A 172 29.00 11.20 1.75
CA ILE A 172 29.12 12.67 1.96
C ILE A 172 28.22 13.42 0.96
N MET A 173 28.29 13.05 -0.31
CA MET A 173 27.46 13.68 -1.36
C MET A 173 25.98 13.40 -1.13
N GLY A 174 25.61 12.19 -0.77
CA GLY A 174 24.23 11.81 -0.51
C GLY A 174 23.61 12.56 0.68
N VAL A 175 24.36 12.77 1.76
CA VAL A 175 23.90 13.61 2.89
C VAL A 175 23.72 15.05 2.45
N ALA A 176 24.66 15.62 1.72
CA ALA A 176 24.55 17.00 1.24
C ALA A 176 23.37 17.17 0.26
N ALA A 177 23.18 16.22 -0.67
CA ALA A 177 22.08 16.23 -1.61
C ALA A 177 20.72 16.07 -0.92
N SER A 178 20.60 15.16 0.07
CA SER A 178 19.35 14.97 0.81
C SER A 178 18.91 16.24 1.56
N LEU A 179 19.85 16.97 2.13
CA LEU A 179 19.58 18.27 2.80
C LEU A 179 19.17 19.33 1.77
N SER A 180 19.82 19.39 0.61
CA SER A 180 19.50 20.31 -0.47
C SER A 180 18.09 20.04 -1.03
N MET A 181 17.78 18.78 -1.30
CA MET A 181 16.46 18.36 -1.79
C MET A 181 15.36 18.64 -0.77
N GLY A 182 15.59 18.33 0.51
CA GLY A 182 14.66 18.67 1.58
C GLY A 182 14.41 20.18 1.68
N ALA A 183 15.45 21.01 1.58
CA ALA A 183 15.30 22.46 1.60
C ALA A 183 14.55 22.98 0.37
N SER A 184 14.82 22.43 -0.82
CA SER A 184 14.13 22.78 -2.06
C SER A 184 12.65 22.43 -1.98
N GLU A 185 12.31 21.24 -1.48
CA GLU A 185 10.93 20.83 -1.29
C GLU A 185 10.18 21.71 -0.31
N TYR A 186 10.83 22.09 0.80
CA TYR A 186 10.26 23.04 1.77
C TYR A 186 9.89 24.37 1.09
N LEU A 187 10.79 24.91 0.30
CA LEU A 187 10.56 26.19 -0.40
C LEU A 187 9.46 26.08 -1.46
N SER A 188 9.46 24.98 -2.23
CA SER A 188 8.44 24.70 -3.25
C SER A 188 7.05 24.64 -2.63
N GLN A 189 6.85 23.80 -1.63
CA GLN A 189 5.55 23.65 -0.96
C GLN A 189 5.05 24.94 -0.33
N ARG A 190 5.98 25.75 0.20
CA ARG A 190 5.65 27.06 0.78
C ARG A 190 5.27 28.10 -0.28
N SER A 191 5.89 28.04 -1.45
CA SER A 191 5.64 28.99 -2.55
C SER A 191 4.35 28.68 -3.30
N ASP A 192 4.04 27.39 -3.46
CA ASP A 192 2.91 26.93 -4.25
C ASP A 192 1.57 27.00 -3.50
N GLY A 193 1.59 27.39 -2.21
CA GLY A 193 0.38 27.43 -1.36
C GLY A 193 -0.27 26.06 -1.22
N SER A 194 0.52 24.99 -1.32
CA SER A 194 0.09 23.61 -1.22
C SER A 194 -0.63 23.34 0.11
N ALA A 195 -1.61 22.42 0.08
CA ALA A 195 -2.28 21.92 1.28
C ALA A 195 -1.38 21.00 2.14
N ALA A 196 -0.19 20.63 1.64
CA ALA A 196 0.78 19.84 2.38
C ALA A 196 1.58 20.73 3.35
N ASP A 197 1.91 20.19 4.53
CA ASP A 197 2.82 20.86 5.46
C ASP A 197 4.24 20.88 4.87
N PRO A 198 4.84 22.06 4.61
CA PRO A 198 6.15 22.16 3.98
C PRO A 198 7.27 21.44 4.77
N VAL A 199 7.19 21.44 6.11
CA VAL A 199 8.18 20.76 6.96
C VAL A 199 8.09 19.25 6.80
N ARG A 200 6.89 18.69 6.82
CA ARG A 200 6.68 17.25 6.63
C ARG A 200 7.10 16.83 5.23
N ALA A 201 6.71 17.56 4.18
CA ALA A 201 7.12 17.30 2.81
C ALA A 201 8.65 17.24 2.67
N SER A 202 9.34 18.24 3.20
CA SER A 202 10.80 18.33 3.26
C SER A 202 11.44 17.11 3.96
N ILE A 203 10.89 16.70 5.09
CA ILE A 203 11.38 15.52 5.84
C ILE A 203 11.19 14.24 5.01
N TYR A 204 10.02 14.05 4.38
CA TYR A 204 9.76 12.89 3.53
C TYR A 204 10.71 12.82 2.34
N THR A 205 10.93 13.93 1.64
CA THR A 205 11.86 14.03 0.50
C THR A 205 13.28 13.71 0.94
N GLY A 206 13.81 14.41 1.95
CA GLY A 206 15.17 14.22 2.43
C GLY A 206 15.41 12.81 2.99
N PHE A 207 14.48 12.29 3.78
CA PHE A 207 14.57 10.93 4.34
C PHE A 207 14.56 9.86 3.25
N THR A 208 13.67 9.98 2.27
CA THR A 208 13.59 9.02 1.15
C THR A 208 14.86 9.08 0.31
N TYR A 209 15.39 10.28 0.05
CA TYR A 209 16.64 10.47 -0.66
C TYR A 209 17.79 9.75 0.04
N ILE A 210 18.03 10.04 1.33
CA ILE A 210 19.16 9.46 2.07
C ILE A 210 19.02 7.93 2.23
N LEU A 211 17.81 7.43 2.40
CA LEU A 211 17.56 5.99 2.44
C LEU A 211 17.92 5.31 1.11
N THR A 212 17.53 5.91 -0.01
CA THR A 212 17.87 5.42 -1.34
C THR A 212 19.37 5.44 -1.58
N VAL A 213 20.04 6.51 -1.20
CA VAL A 213 21.51 6.63 -1.26
C VAL A 213 22.19 5.55 -0.44
N ALA A 214 21.72 5.31 0.79
CA ALA A 214 22.25 4.26 1.65
C ALA A 214 22.14 2.86 1.01
N LEU A 215 21.02 2.55 0.34
CA LEU A 215 20.83 1.31 -0.39
C LEU A 215 21.75 1.20 -1.61
N LEU A 216 21.96 2.30 -2.35
CA LEU A 216 22.84 2.33 -3.51
C LEU A 216 24.34 2.21 -3.14
N ILE A 217 24.74 2.70 -1.97
CA ILE A 217 26.11 2.61 -1.45
C ILE A 217 26.40 1.23 -0.85
N LEU A 218 25.38 0.52 -0.38
CA LEU A 218 25.52 -0.75 0.33
C LEU A 218 26.42 -1.78 -0.39
N PRO A 219 26.31 -2.00 -1.72
CA PRO A 219 27.20 -2.90 -2.44
C PRO A 219 28.69 -2.52 -2.32
N PHE A 220 29.02 -1.23 -2.32
CA PHE A 220 30.42 -0.75 -2.21
C PHE A 220 30.99 -0.94 -0.81
N LEU A 221 30.14 -1.07 0.22
CA LEU A 221 30.55 -1.37 1.58
C LEU A 221 30.71 -2.88 1.82
N LEU A 222 29.89 -3.71 1.17
CA LEU A 222 29.85 -5.16 1.39
C LEU A 222 30.81 -5.91 0.46
N ILE A 223 30.99 -5.43 -0.78
CA ILE A 223 31.88 -6.05 -1.76
C ILE A 223 33.21 -5.36 -1.66
N GLY A 224 34.23 -6.07 -1.12
CA GLY A 224 35.62 -5.60 -1.11
C GLY A 224 36.09 -5.28 -2.54
N ASN A 225 37.21 -4.56 -2.67
CA ASN A 225 37.75 -4.15 -3.96
C ASN A 225 37.76 -5.33 -4.95
N PRO A 226 37.04 -5.26 -6.08
CA PRO A 226 37.02 -6.32 -7.09
C PRO A 226 38.28 -6.33 -7.96
N TYR A 227 39.28 -5.46 -7.67
CA TYR A 227 40.53 -5.30 -8.43
C TYR A 227 41.76 -5.56 -7.55
#